data_0c4308c9cfb3c89e14ae6c46baca2dbf
#
_entry.id   0c4308c9cfb3c89e14ae6c46baca2dbf
#
_cell.length_a   1.000
_cell.length_b   1.000
_cell.length_c   1.000
_cell.angle_alpha   90.00
_cell.angle_beta   90.00
_cell.angle_gamma   90.00
#
_symmetry.space_group_name_H-M   'P 1'
#
loop_
_entity.id
_entity.type
_entity.pdbx_description
1 polymer ?
#
loop_
_entity_poly.entity_id
_entity_poly.type
_entity_poly.pdbx_seq_one_letter_code
_entity_poly.pdbx_strand_id
1 'polypeptide(L)' 'MGPSELTVALAESDPTVGFRAVLGLRRLAERIESRQVALARAQGWSWQQIGDALGVTRQSVHTKHGKLS' A
#
# COMPACT_ATOMS: atom_id res chain seq x y z
N MET A 1 -12.58 2.62 -3.18
CA MET A 1 -13.20 3.47 -2.13
C MET A 1 -13.28 4.91 -2.64
N GLY A 2 -14.45 5.52 -2.55
CA GLY A 2 -14.65 6.89 -3.00
C GLY A 2 -14.39 7.92 -1.91
N PRO A 3 -14.32 9.22 -2.26
CA PRO A 3 -14.12 10.29 -1.28
C PRO A 3 -15.22 10.34 -0.21
N SER A 4 -16.46 10.05 -0.57
CA SER A 4 -17.56 10.04 0.40
C SER A 4 -17.42 8.94 1.44
N GLU A 5 -16.94 7.78 1.05
CA GLU A 5 -16.68 6.67 1.97
C GLU A 5 -15.56 7.01 2.95
N LEU A 6 -14.50 7.65 2.45
CA LEU A 6 -13.40 8.11 3.30
C LEU A 6 -13.88 9.16 4.29
N THR A 7 -14.71 10.11 3.84
CA THR A 7 -15.28 11.14 4.71
C THR A 7 -16.12 10.53 5.83
N VAL A 8 -16.96 9.53 5.50
CA VAL A 8 -17.78 8.83 6.51
C VAL A 8 -16.86 8.10 7.51
N ALA A 9 -15.83 7.42 7.03
CA ALA A 9 -14.89 6.71 7.91
C ALA A 9 -14.17 7.65 8.87
N LEU A 10 -13.76 8.83 8.41
CA LEU A 10 -13.09 9.83 9.25
C LEU A 10 -14.02 10.45 10.27
N ALA A 11 -15.33 10.54 9.97
CA ALA A 11 -16.33 11.12 10.86
C ALA A 11 -16.96 10.10 11.81
N GLU A 12 -16.70 8.80 11.61
CA GLU A 12 -17.33 7.74 12.40
C GLU A 12 -16.79 7.73 13.83
N SER A 13 -17.69 7.71 14.80
CA SER A 13 -17.32 7.66 16.22
C SER A 13 -17.31 6.24 16.79
N ASP A 14 -17.82 5.24 16.07
CA ASP A 14 -17.76 3.84 16.47
C ASP A 14 -16.42 3.24 16.03
N PRO A 15 -15.53 2.85 16.97
CA PRO A 15 -14.23 2.28 16.61
C PRO A 15 -14.30 1.04 15.73
N THR A 16 -15.35 0.22 15.87
CA THR A 16 -15.52 -0.98 15.04
C THR A 16 -15.66 -0.60 13.56
N VAL A 17 -16.46 0.40 13.27
CA VAL A 17 -16.67 0.89 11.90
C VAL A 17 -15.39 1.56 11.41
N GLY A 18 -14.76 2.37 12.24
CA GLY A 18 -13.50 3.03 11.90
C GLY A 18 -12.39 2.04 11.57
N PHE A 19 -12.24 0.97 12.36
CA PHE A 19 -11.22 -0.05 12.11
C PHE A 19 -11.50 -0.84 10.84
N ARG A 20 -12.75 -1.11 10.50
CA ARG A 20 -13.10 -1.74 9.22
C ARG A 20 -12.68 -0.89 8.04
N ALA A 21 -12.86 0.41 8.15
CA ALA A 21 -12.41 1.35 7.12
C ALA A 21 -10.89 1.33 6.97
N VAL A 22 -10.15 1.32 8.08
CA VAL A 22 -8.68 1.21 8.06
C VAL A 22 -8.25 -0.09 7.38
N LEU A 23 -8.88 -1.21 7.70
CA LEU A 23 -8.57 -2.49 7.07
C LEU A 23 -8.78 -2.45 5.56
N GLY A 24 -9.89 -1.87 5.10
CA GLY A 24 -10.18 -1.71 3.68
C GLY A 24 -9.15 -0.85 2.97
N LEU A 25 -8.74 0.25 3.60
CA LEU A 25 -7.71 1.15 3.06
C LEU A 25 -6.35 0.45 2.95
N ARG A 26 -5.98 -0.33 3.97
CA ARG A 26 -4.73 -1.10 3.95
C ARG A 26 -4.71 -2.11 2.80
N ARG A 27 -5.81 -2.84 2.60
CA ARG A 27 -5.91 -3.82 1.51
C ARG A 27 -5.82 -3.15 0.15
N LEU A 28 -6.46 -2.00 -0.01
CA LEU A 28 -6.38 -1.23 -1.25
C LEU A 28 -4.95 -0.75 -1.49
N ALA A 29 -4.32 -0.18 -0.46
CA ALA A 29 -2.94 0.29 -0.56
C ALA A 29 -1.98 -0.85 -0.94
N GLU A 30 -2.15 -2.04 -0.39
CA GLU A 30 -1.31 -3.20 -0.72
C GLU A 30 -1.49 -3.64 -2.18
N ARG A 31 -2.71 -3.61 -2.70
CA ARG A 31 -2.94 -3.93 -4.11
C ARG A 31 -2.29 -2.93 -5.04
N ILE A 32 -2.40 -1.64 -4.72
CA ILE A 32 -1.76 -0.57 -5.48
C ILE A 32 -0.24 -0.71 -5.39
N GLU A 33 0.28 -0.95 -4.19
CA GLU A 33 1.72 -1.14 -3.98
C GLU A 33 2.28 -2.27 -4.84
N SER A 34 1.63 -3.43 -4.84
CA SER A 34 2.08 -4.58 -5.64
C SER A 34 2.12 -4.26 -7.13
N ARG A 35 1.12 -3.55 -7.64
CA ARG A 35 1.11 -3.12 -9.04
C ARG A 35 2.21 -2.15 -9.35
N GLN A 36 2.46 -1.18 -8.48
CA GLN A 36 3.50 -0.16 -8.68
C GLN A 36 4.89 -0.78 -8.57
N VAL A 37 5.09 -1.72 -7.67
CA VAL A 37 6.37 -2.43 -7.57
C VAL A 37 6.64 -3.22 -8.85
N ALA A 38 5.67 -3.94 -9.36
CA ALA A 38 5.81 -4.68 -10.62
C ALA A 38 6.14 -3.73 -11.79
N LEU A 39 5.46 -2.61 -11.86
CA LEU A 39 5.70 -1.60 -12.90
C LEU A 39 7.12 -1.02 -12.77
N ALA A 40 7.53 -0.66 -11.58
CA ALA A 40 8.88 -0.13 -11.34
C ALA A 40 9.95 -1.14 -11.73
N ARG A 41 9.80 -2.40 -11.36
CA ARG A 41 10.75 -3.46 -11.74
C ARG A 41 10.80 -3.63 -13.25
N ALA A 42 9.65 -3.59 -13.92
CA ALA A 42 9.60 -3.67 -15.38
C ALA A 42 10.33 -2.49 -16.05
N GLN A 43 10.35 -1.32 -15.39
CA GLN A 43 11.06 -0.14 -15.88
C GLN A 43 12.53 -0.11 -15.46
N GLY A 44 13.02 -1.14 -14.79
CA GLY A 44 14.42 -1.24 -14.41
C GLY A 44 14.79 -0.63 -13.06
N TRP A 45 13.80 -0.30 -12.22
CA TRP A 45 14.09 0.23 -10.89
C TRP A 45 14.79 -0.82 -10.01
N SER A 46 15.76 -0.38 -9.25
CA SER A 46 16.37 -1.22 -8.22
C SER A 46 15.46 -1.35 -7.00
N TRP A 47 15.69 -2.38 -6.19
CA TRP A 47 14.98 -2.53 -4.93
C TRP A 47 15.24 -1.36 -3.98
N GLN A 48 16.45 -0.78 -4.03
CA GLN A 48 16.77 0.40 -3.23
C GLN A 48 15.91 1.59 -3.64
N GLN A 49 15.76 1.83 -4.94
CA GLN A 49 14.94 2.93 -5.45
C GLN A 49 13.46 2.75 -5.05
N ILE A 50 12.95 1.53 -5.13
CA ILE A 50 11.57 1.23 -4.73
C ILE A 50 11.39 1.44 -3.23
N GLY A 51 12.32 0.94 -2.42
CA GLY A 51 12.29 1.13 -0.98
C GLY A 51 12.29 2.59 -0.59
N ASP A 52 13.17 3.38 -1.22
CA ASP A 52 13.26 4.82 -0.97
C ASP A 52 11.94 5.51 -1.30
N ALA A 53 11.30 5.16 -2.42
CA ALA A 53 10.03 5.75 -2.82
C ALA A 53 8.89 5.39 -1.87
N LEU A 54 8.90 4.18 -1.34
CA LEU A 54 7.88 3.71 -0.39
C LEU A 54 8.16 4.14 1.06
N GLY A 55 9.36 4.66 1.34
CA GLY A 55 9.75 5.03 2.69
C GLY A 55 10.09 3.84 3.58
N VAL A 56 10.54 2.74 2.99
CA VAL A 56 10.93 1.51 3.71
C VAL A 56 12.32 1.08 3.28
N THR A 57 12.90 0.09 3.98
CA THR A 57 14.22 -0.41 3.63
C THR A 57 14.17 -1.27 2.36
N ARG A 58 15.32 -1.36 1.66
CA ARG A 58 15.49 -2.27 0.53
C ARG A 58 15.16 -3.71 0.94
N GLN A 59 15.63 -4.13 2.09
CA GLN A 59 15.39 -5.48 2.61
C GLN A 59 13.90 -5.76 2.78
N SER A 60 13.16 -4.80 3.34
CA SER A 60 11.74 -4.92 3.59
C SER A 60 10.94 -5.10 2.29
N VAL A 61 11.18 -4.26 1.29
CA VAL A 61 10.45 -4.34 0.03
C VAL A 61 10.83 -5.59 -0.76
N HIS A 62 12.10 -5.98 -0.73
CA HIS A 62 12.55 -7.20 -1.41
C HIS A 62 11.93 -8.45 -0.76
N THR A 63 11.88 -8.52 0.55
CA THR A 63 11.25 -9.63 1.27
C THR A 63 9.77 -9.75 0.90
N LYS A 64 9.07 -8.64 0.82
CA LYS A 64 7.63 -8.63 0.55
C LYS A 64 7.30 -8.93 -0.91
N HIS A 65 8.07 -8.41 -1.85
CA HIS A 65 7.74 -8.44 -3.28
C HIS A 65 8.71 -9.25 -4.14
N GLY A 66 9.85 -9.65 -3.61
CA GLY A 66 10.89 -10.33 -4.39
C GLY A 66 10.46 -11.66 -4.99
N LYS A 67 9.49 -12.34 -4.39
CA LYS A 67 9.00 -13.63 -4.86
C LYS A 67 8.21 -13.52 -6.18
N LEU A 68 7.80 -12.30 -6.54
CA LEU A 68 6.98 -12.06 -7.73
C LEU A 68 7.81 -11.63 -8.93
N SER A 69 9.12 -11.50 -8.77
CA SER A 69 10.00 -11.03 -9.84
C SER A 69 10.97 -12.09 -10.35
#